data_02e877059f81b7d78f05201765f35946
#
_entry.id   02e877059f81b7d78f05201765f35946
#
_cell.length_a   1.000
_cell.length_b   1.000
_cell.length_c   1.000
_cell.angle_alpha   90.00
_cell.angle_beta   90.00
_cell.angle_gamma   90.00
#
_symmetry.space_group_name_H-M   'P 1'
#
loop_
_entity.id
_entity.type
_entity.pdbx_description
1 polymer ?
#
loop_
_entity_poly.entity_id
_entity_poly.type
_entity_poly.pdbx_seq_one_letter_code
_entity_poly.pdbx_strand_id
1 'polypeptide(L)'
;MLKKFLLNSLSAFVGAWVALMLFIFATVLFFIGLAASVASVESVSVSKHSILKLSLSGTIEEKERATEFDYNYLIQGGIEKPQTLNVIVKALQEAAINRNIDALYIECGGVSAAPATLNAIRSQVAEFKKSGKKVYAYGDGMTMGDYFVASVAYSLFVNPYGEVHLAGISGTTLFFKDLLDKVGIEFEVVKVGTYKSAVEPYIMNEMSAPARAQLDTLYTEMWDYILKDMASGRRMKASGINRLVNEFVMLKSGKDLVKYGLVDRSVYKREIDDIMARLVGRDRDKLHYVNPDALVGSTSWGAAYGSKRQIAVLYATGDIAETPSAGINCEKLVPVITSLAEDDKVKGLVLRVNSPGGSVFGSEQIGEALDYFQSKGKKLAVSMGDYAASGGYWISAGADRIFADPLTITGSIGIFGLVPNISGLTGKLGVHPQTVSTNPGVAFPSLFYPMNDAQRAALQANIEQGYDRFISRVAKGRHKSKEYIRSIAEGRVWSAPAAKRIGLVDELGSLSDAIKWVASESGVDDNYDVAVYPSYKPSVWDMVPAALQENAAVQELAARFESHSVDKALARWAAWMVSRPHAQAISLDVDIRL
;
A
#
# COMPACT_ATOMS: atom_id res chain seq x y z
N MET A 1 62.86 -17.01 35.08
CA MET A 1 61.71 -16.06 35.03
C MET A 1 61.01 -16.05 33.68
N LEU A 2 61.73 -15.91 32.56
CA LEU A 2 61.15 -15.81 31.20
C LEU A 2 60.28 -17.02 30.82
N LYS A 3 60.71 -18.26 31.13
CA LYS A 3 59.97 -19.49 30.81
C LYS A 3 58.62 -19.60 31.56
N LYS A 4 58.57 -19.16 32.83
CA LYS A 4 57.30 -19.08 33.57
C LYS A 4 56.39 -17.98 33.06
N PHE A 5 56.91 -16.83 32.67
CA PHE A 5 56.17 -15.75 32.07
C PHE A 5 55.55 -16.18 30.73
N LEU A 6 56.32 -16.81 29.84
CA LEU A 6 55.81 -17.32 28.57
C LEU A 6 54.74 -18.41 28.73
N LEU A 7 54.91 -19.32 29.70
CA LEU A 7 53.90 -20.35 30.00
C LEU A 7 52.59 -19.73 30.51
N ASN A 8 52.65 -18.74 31.44
CA ASN A 8 51.47 -18.06 31.93
C ASN A 8 50.76 -17.20 30.87
N SER A 9 51.52 -16.53 30.00
CA SER A 9 50.97 -15.78 28.89
C SER A 9 50.28 -16.69 27.88
N LEU A 10 50.88 -17.84 27.55
CA LEU A 10 50.29 -18.85 26.68
C LEU A 10 49.00 -19.44 27.25
N SER A 11 49.01 -19.78 28.57
CA SER A 11 47.82 -20.31 29.22
C SER A 11 46.70 -19.28 29.32
N ALA A 12 46.99 -17.99 29.56
CA ALA A 12 46.02 -16.91 29.53
C ALA A 12 45.45 -16.71 28.09
N PHE A 13 46.31 -16.77 27.07
CA PHE A 13 45.86 -16.66 25.68
C PHE A 13 44.96 -17.83 25.29
N VAL A 14 45.33 -19.08 25.62
CA VAL A 14 44.50 -20.27 25.33
C VAL A 14 43.20 -20.19 26.12
N GLY A 15 43.21 -19.74 27.41
CA GLY A 15 42.00 -19.56 28.20
C GLY A 15 41.06 -18.51 27.58
N ALA A 16 41.58 -17.37 27.14
CA ALA A 16 40.79 -16.34 26.48
C ALA A 16 40.20 -16.84 25.14
N TRP A 17 40.98 -17.63 24.40
CA TRP A 17 40.53 -18.22 23.13
C TRP A 17 39.41 -19.25 23.33
N VAL A 18 39.53 -20.12 24.32
CA VAL A 18 38.49 -21.09 24.71
C VAL A 18 37.23 -20.38 25.17
N ALA A 19 37.37 -19.33 26.02
CA ALA A 19 36.24 -18.54 26.46
C ALA A 19 35.50 -17.84 25.29
N LEU A 20 36.26 -17.29 24.32
CA LEU A 20 35.69 -16.67 23.11
C LEU A 20 34.95 -17.70 22.24
N MET A 21 35.52 -18.90 22.06
CA MET A 21 34.89 -19.98 21.30
C MET A 21 33.60 -20.48 21.98
N LEU A 22 33.61 -20.61 23.33
CA LEU A 22 32.41 -20.97 24.09
C LEU A 22 31.33 -19.88 24.03
N PHE A 23 31.73 -18.61 24.06
CA PHE A 23 30.80 -17.48 23.85
C PHE A 23 30.19 -17.50 22.48
N ILE A 24 31.00 -17.66 21.41
CA ILE A 24 30.50 -17.77 20.04
C ILE A 24 29.55 -18.96 19.90
N PHE A 25 29.93 -20.13 20.47
CA PHE A 25 29.10 -21.33 20.42
C PHE A 25 27.75 -21.14 21.15
N ALA A 26 27.78 -20.54 22.35
CA ALA A 26 26.56 -20.21 23.12
C ALA A 26 25.68 -19.21 22.35
N THR A 27 26.28 -18.21 21.70
CA THR A 27 25.59 -17.23 20.89
C THR A 27 24.94 -17.89 19.67
N VAL A 28 25.66 -18.78 18.98
CA VAL A 28 25.11 -19.55 17.84
C VAL A 28 23.96 -20.45 18.29
N LEU A 29 24.09 -21.15 19.41
CA LEU A 29 23.01 -21.98 19.96
C LEU A 29 21.80 -21.13 20.37
N PHE A 30 22.02 -19.95 20.94
CA PHE A 30 20.95 -19.00 21.27
C PHE A 30 20.20 -18.57 20.00
N PHE A 31 20.91 -18.21 18.95
CA PHE A 31 20.27 -17.83 17.66
C PHE A 31 19.63 -19.01 16.95
N ILE A 32 20.18 -20.22 17.05
CA ILE A 32 19.53 -21.44 16.55
C ILE A 32 18.25 -21.72 17.34
N GLY A 33 18.27 -21.58 18.66
CA GLY A 33 17.09 -21.70 19.53
C GLY A 33 16.03 -20.65 19.22
N LEU A 34 16.46 -19.41 18.98
CA LEU A 34 15.57 -18.32 18.56
C LEU A 34 14.99 -18.59 17.16
N ALA A 35 15.81 -19.01 16.21
CA ALA A 35 15.37 -19.37 14.87
C ALA A 35 14.42 -20.59 14.89
N ALA A 36 14.68 -21.59 15.73
CA ALA A 36 13.80 -22.73 15.92
C ALA A 36 12.47 -22.33 16.58
N SER A 37 12.46 -21.39 17.51
CA SER A 37 11.23 -20.86 18.11
C SER A 37 10.40 -20.01 17.14
N VAL A 38 11.05 -19.32 16.20
CA VAL A 38 10.39 -18.57 15.11
C VAL A 38 9.98 -19.53 13.98
N ALA A 39 10.75 -20.57 13.71
CA ALA A 39 10.45 -21.57 12.70
C ALA A 39 9.41 -22.63 13.16
N SER A 40 9.17 -22.77 14.45
CA SER A 40 8.04 -23.54 14.99
C SER A 40 6.74 -22.72 14.88
N VAL A 41 6.38 -22.29 13.68
CA VAL A 41 4.96 -22.10 13.35
C VAL A 41 4.36 -23.50 13.46
N GLU A 42 3.83 -23.85 14.63
CA GLU A 42 3.00 -25.02 14.78
C GLU A 42 2.02 -25.01 13.62
N SER A 43 2.00 -26.08 12.84
CA SER A 43 0.93 -26.30 11.87
C SER A 43 -0.35 -26.40 12.70
N VAL A 44 -1.05 -25.27 12.83
CA VAL A 44 -2.32 -25.20 13.56
C VAL A 44 -3.29 -26.08 12.78
N SER A 45 -3.49 -27.31 13.27
CA SER A 45 -4.51 -28.17 12.70
C SER A 45 -5.87 -27.54 13.01
N VAL A 46 -6.57 -27.13 11.95
CA VAL A 46 -7.91 -26.54 12.09
C VAL A 46 -8.87 -27.60 12.63
N SER A 47 -9.31 -27.45 13.86
CA SER A 47 -10.26 -28.33 14.52
C SER A 47 -11.62 -28.27 13.83
N LYS A 48 -12.41 -29.37 13.91
CA LYS A 48 -13.80 -29.36 13.42
C LYS A 48 -14.64 -28.34 14.19
N HIS A 49 -15.53 -27.66 13.48
CA HIS A 49 -16.42 -26.61 14.01
C HIS A 49 -15.67 -25.37 14.48
N SER A 50 -14.54 -25.07 13.83
CA SER A 50 -13.82 -23.80 14.04
C SER A 50 -14.54 -22.62 13.39
N ILE A 51 -14.25 -21.44 13.91
CA ILE A 51 -14.76 -20.17 13.41
C ILE A 51 -13.56 -19.37 12.93
N LEU A 52 -13.56 -18.94 11.65
CA LEU A 52 -12.57 -17.96 11.22
C LEU A 52 -12.91 -16.63 11.90
N LYS A 53 -11.98 -16.08 12.67
CA LYS A 53 -12.11 -14.77 13.30
C LYS A 53 -11.28 -13.76 12.52
N LEU A 54 -11.95 -12.81 11.85
CA LEU A 54 -11.34 -11.67 11.19
C LEU A 54 -11.48 -10.44 12.10
N SER A 55 -10.39 -10.00 12.69
CA SER A 55 -10.35 -8.76 13.48
C SER A 55 -10.01 -7.59 12.54
N LEU A 56 -10.96 -6.70 12.30
CA LEU A 56 -10.75 -5.48 11.52
C LEU A 56 -10.30 -4.36 12.46
N SER A 57 -8.99 -4.18 12.59
CA SER A 57 -8.40 -3.16 13.46
C SER A 57 -7.08 -2.65 12.91
N GLY A 58 -6.74 -1.40 13.22
CA GLY A 58 -5.49 -0.78 12.77
C GLY A 58 -5.38 -0.66 11.25
N THR A 59 -4.15 -0.57 10.75
CA THR A 59 -3.88 -0.44 9.30
C THR A 59 -3.82 -1.80 8.61
N ILE A 60 -4.35 -1.85 7.39
CA ILE A 60 -4.22 -3.02 6.51
C ILE A 60 -3.26 -2.66 5.38
N GLU A 61 -2.17 -3.40 5.28
CA GLU A 61 -1.19 -3.24 4.20
C GLU A 61 -1.52 -4.15 3.01
N GLU A 62 -1.02 -3.82 1.83
CA GLU A 62 -1.26 -4.61 0.61
C GLU A 62 -0.68 -6.01 0.72
N LYS A 63 0.56 -6.11 1.23
CA LYS A 63 1.27 -7.37 1.51
C LYS A 63 2.26 -7.17 2.66
N GLU A 64 2.74 -8.29 3.21
CA GLU A 64 3.83 -8.25 4.19
C GLU A 64 5.04 -7.50 3.62
N ARG A 65 5.49 -6.49 4.34
CA ARG A 65 6.80 -5.92 4.07
C ARG A 65 7.85 -6.95 4.44
N ALA A 66 8.93 -7.03 3.65
CA ALA A 66 10.14 -7.69 4.12
C ALA A 66 10.53 -6.99 5.43
N THR A 67 10.33 -7.63 6.55
CA THR A 67 10.78 -7.09 7.83
C THR A 67 12.30 -7.12 7.80
N GLU A 68 12.93 -5.96 7.56
CA GLU A 68 14.21 -5.71 8.20
C GLU A 68 13.96 -5.96 9.68
N PHE A 69 14.80 -6.79 10.30
CA PHE A 69 14.68 -7.16 11.69
C PHE A 69 14.71 -5.88 12.52
N ASP A 70 13.53 -5.38 12.90
CA ASP A 70 13.42 -4.14 13.65
C ASP A 70 13.62 -4.48 15.14
N TYR A 71 14.81 -4.15 15.65
CA TYR A 71 15.17 -4.27 17.06
C TYR A 71 14.17 -3.52 17.96
N ASN A 72 13.57 -2.43 17.49
CA ASN A 72 12.53 -1.71 18.21
C ASN A 72 11.25 -2.55 18.36
N TYR A 73 10.97 -3.47 17.45
CA TYR A 73 9.85 -4.41 17.53
C TYR A 73 9.97 -5.34 18.74
N LEU A 74 11.20 -5.78 19.07
CA LEU A 74 11.44 -6.63 20.24
C LEU A 74 11.42 -5.86 21.57
N ILE A 75 11.90 -4.61 21.57
CA ILE A 75 11.99 -3.80 22.81
C ILE A 75 10.63 -3.23 23.23
N GLN A 76 9.75 -2.92 22.27
CA GLN A 76 8.44 -2.31 22.54
C GLN A 76 7.34 -3.32 22.89
N GLY A 77 7.68 -4.56 23.20
CA GLY A 77 6.75 -5.57 23.72
C GLY A 77 5.76 -6.11 22.68
N GLY A 78 6.18 -6.16 21.39
CA GLY A 78 5.37 -6.72 20.32
C GLY A 78 4.28 -5.75 19.88
N ILE A 79 4.63 -4.79 19.04
CA ILE A 79 3.60 -4.08 18.24
C ILE A 79 2.94 -5.15 17.38
N GLU A 80 1.62 -5.24 17.40
CA GLU A 80 0.87 -6.20 16.59
C GLU A 80 1.29 -6.07 15.12
N LYS A 81 1.64 -7.21 14.51
CA LYS A 81 2.03 -7.27 13.10
C LYS A 81 0.89 -6.68 12.26
N PRO A 82 1.16 -5.73 11.35
CA PRO A 82 0.11 -5.19 10.50
C PRO A 82 -0.61 -6.30 9.75
N GLN A 83 -1.92 -6.22 9.71
CA GLN A 83 -2.71 -7.14 8.88
C GLN A 83 -2.44 -6.84 7.42
N THR A 84 -2.48 -7.89 6.60
CA THR A 84 -2.24 -7.73 5.17
C THR A 84 -3.41 -8.24 4.35
N LEU A 85 -3.75 -7.48 3.30
CA LEU A 85 -4.88 -7.80 2.42
C LEU A 85 -4.73 -9.19 1.78
N ASN A 86 -3.53 -9.53 1.33
CA ASN A 86 -3.27 -10.83 0.70
C ASN A 86 -3.54 -12.01 1.65
N VAL A 87 -3.19 -11.90 2.93
CA VAL A 87 -3.45 -12.93 3.94
C VAL A 87 -4.95 -13.01 4.25
N ILE A 88 -5.62 -11.86 4.44
CA ILE A 88 -7.07 -11.82 4.70
C ILE A 88 -7.85 -12.46 3.54
N VAL A 89 -7.57 -12.05 2.31
CA VAL A 89 -8.25 -12.58 1.12
C VAL A 89 -8.05 -14.09 1.00
N LYS A 90 -6.82 -14.56 1.19
CA LYS A 90 -6.53 -15.99 1.13
C LYS A 90 -7.21 -16.77 2.25
N ALA A 91 -7.15 -16.27 3.48
CA ALA A 91 -7.81 -16.95 4.60
C ALA A 91 -9.31 -17.11 4.37
N LEU A 92 -9.96 -16.09 3.80
CA LEU A 92 -11.38 -16.16 3.43
C LEU A 92 -11.65 -17.18 2.32
N GLN A 93 -10.78 -17.28 1.31
CA GLN A 93 -10.86 -18.28 0.24
C GLN A 93 -10.72 -19.71 0.79
N GLU A 94 -9.67 -19.95 1.59
CA GLU A 94 -9.43 -21.23 2.25
C GLU A 94 -10.58 -21.61 3.19
N ALA A 95 -11.03 -20.67 4.01
CA ALA A 95 -12.14 -20.91 4.95
C ALA A 95 -13.44 -21.26 4.22
N ALA A 96 -13.68 -20.73 3.03
CA ALA A 96 -14.88 -21.04 2.24
C ALA A 96 -14.96 -22.52 1.87
N ILE A 97 -13.84 -23.15 1.55
CA ILE A 97 -13.76 -24.56 1.12
C ILE A 97 -13.39 -25.52 2.27
N ASN A 98 -12.81 -25.03 3.36
CA ASN A 98 -12.35 -25.85 4.48
C ASN A 98 -13.54 -26.41 5.27
N ARG A 99 -13.69 -27.74 5.32
CA ARG A 99 -14.81 -28.42 5.98
C ARG A 99 -14.80 -28.31 7.51
N ASN A 100 -13.69 -27.90 8.09
CA ASN A 100 -13.55 -27.71 9.53
C ASN A 100 -13.94 -26.31 10.00
N ILE A 101 -14.14 -25.35 9.07
CA ILE A 101 -14.61 -23.99 9.36
C ILE A 101 -16.12 -23.92 9.11
N ASP A 102 -16.89 -23.61 10.13
CA ASP A 102 -18.34 -23.53 10.05
C ASP A 102 -18.87 -22.11 9.81
N ALA A 103 -18.13 -21.10 10.25
CA ALA A 103 -18.59 -19.71 10.19
C ALA A 103 -17.41 -18.71 10.11
N LEU A 104 -17.74 -17.49 9.72
CA LEU A 104 -16.89 -16.30 9.82
C LEU A 104 -17.45 -15.38 10.89
N TYR A 105 -16.58 -14.96 11.81
CA TYR A 105 -16.85 -13.90 12.76
C TYR A 105 -15.95 -12.69 12.45
N ILE A 106 -16.56 -11.54 12.16
CA ILE A 106 -15.87 -10.27 11.93
C ILE A 106 -15.98 -9.45 13.21
N GLU A 107 -14.85 -9.17 13.85
CA GLU A 107 -14.75 -8.26 14.99
C GLU A 107 -14.27 -6.90 14.48
N CYS A 108 -15.15 -5.91 14.52
CA CYS A 108 -14.87 -4.53 14.12
C CYS A 108 -14.16 -3.81 15.27
N GLY A 109 -12.99 -3.26 14.99
CA GLY A 109 -12.11 -2.67 16.01
C GLY A 109 -11.43 -1.36 15.56
N GLY A 110 -12.01 -0.65 14.59
CA GLY A 110 -11.46 0.60 14.08
C GLY A 110 -10.43 0.39 12.97
N VAL A 111 -10.84 -0.25 11.89
CA VAL A 111 -9.98 -0.44 10.72
C VAL A 111 -9.69 0.89 10.03
N SER A 112 -8.43 1.07 9.64
CA SER A 112 -7.94 2.19 8.85
C SER A 112 -7.31 1.65 7.56
N ALA A 113 -8.06 1.68 6.47
CA ALA A 113 -7.60 1.27 5.16
C ALA A 113 -8.28 2.10 4.07
N ALA A 114 -7.69 2.15 2.90
CA ALA A 114 -8.27 2.85 1.78
C ALA A 114 -9.49 2.09 1.21
N PRO A 115 -10.38 2.79 0.51
CA PRO A 115 -11.67 2.24 0.08
C PRO A 115 -11.58 0.97 -0.78
N ALA A 116 -10.63 0.88 -1.71
CA ALA A 116 -10.51 -0.29 -2.57
C ALA A 116 -10.00 -1.52 -1.78
N THR A 117 -9.10 -1.33 -0.83
CA THR A 117 -8.68 -2.37 0.11
C THR A 117 -9.86 -2.92 0.91
N LEU A 118 -10.70 -2.04 1.47
CA LEU A 118 -11.91 -2.44 2.20
C LEU A 118 -12.93 -3.14 1.30
N ASN A 119 -13.08 -2.66 0.05
CA ASN A 119 -13.96 -3.29 -0.93
C ASN A 119 -13.48 -4.70 -1.33
N ALA A 120 -12.18 -4.89 -1.48
CA ALA A 120 -11.61 -6.22 -1.74
C ALA A 120 -11.93 -7.21 -0.61
N ILE A 121 -11.80 -6.79 0.65
CA ILE A 121 -12.18 -7.62 1.82
C ILE A 121 -13.68 -7.89 1.81
N ARG A 122 -14.52 -6.85 1.66
CA ARG A 122 -15.98 -6.96 1.60
C ARG A 122 -16.42 -7.93 0.50
N SER A 123 -15.85 -7.79 -0.70
CA SER A 123 -16.15 -8.65 -1.84
C SER A 123 -15.79 -10.10 -1.55
N GLN A 124 -14.65 -10.35 -0.90
CA GLN A 124 -14.24 -11.69 -0.51
C GLN A 124 -15.12 -12.27 0.61
N VAL A 125 -15.62 -11.45 1.54
CA VAL A 125 -16.63 -11.87 2.53
C VAL A 125 -17.95 -12.23 1.83
N ALA A 126 -18.35 -11.49 0.79
CA ALA A 126 -19.53 -11.81 -0.01
C ALA A 126 -19.37 -13.16 -0.76
N GLU A 127 -18.18 -13.42 -1.31
CA GLU A 127 -17.87 -14.74 -1.91
C GLU A 127 -17.88 -15.86 -0.87
N PHE A 128 -17.28 -15.63 0.30
CA PHE A 128 -17.35 -16.60 1.40
C PHE A 128 -18.80 -16.97 1.74
N LYS A 129 -19.74 -16.03 1.77
CA LYS A 129 -21.17 -16.32 2.00
C LYS A 129 -21.78 -17.27 0.97
N LYS A 130 -21.29 -17.29 -0.28
CA LYS A 130 -21.78 -18.21 -1.31
C LYS A 130 -21.46 -19.67 -0.99
N SER A 131 -20.49 -19.96 -0.12
CA SER A 131 -20.23 -21.31 0.39
C SER A 131 -21.37 -21.87 1.28
N GLY A 132 -22.35 -21.03 1.63
CA GLY A 132 -23.45 -21.38 2.56
C GLY A 132 -23.14 -21.16 4.03
N LYS A 133 -21.87 -20.88 4.38
CA LYS A 133 -21.45 -20.61 5.75
C LYS A 133 -21.91 -19.24 6.22
N LYS A 134 -22.19 -19.10 7.52
CA LYS A 134 -22.72 -17.87 8.08
C LYS A 134 -21.60 -16.87 8.37
N VAL A 135 -21.90 -15.59 8.17
CA VAL A 135 -21.01 -14.48 8.52
C VAL A 135 -21.72 -13.64 9.59
N TYR A 136 -21.09 -13.51 10.74
CA TYR A 136 -21.53 -12.66 11.82
C TYR A 136 -20.49 -11.56 12.06
N ALA A 137 -20.97 -10.37 12.38
CA ALA A 137 -20.11 -9.23 12.68
C ALA A 137 -20.55 -8.51 13.96
N TYR A 138 -19.59 -7.98 14.70
CA TYR A 138 -19.81 -7.22 15.92
C TYR A 138 -18.79 -6.09 16.07
N GLY A 139 -19.23 -4.95 16.61
CA GLY A 139 -18.36 -3.87 17.08
C GLY A 139 -18.90 -3.18 18.31
N ASP A 140 -18.03 -2.80 19.25
CA ASP A 140 -18.38 -1.90 20.35
C ASP A 140 -18.66 -0.49 19.83
N GLY A 141 -17.90 -0.04 18.83
CA GLY A 141 -18.10 1.07 17.92
C GLY A 141 -17.56 0.67 16.55
N MET A 142 -18.02 1.32 15.49
CA MET A 142 -17.58 1.00 14.13
C MET A 142 -17.19 2.27 13.38
N THR A 143 -16.04 2.27 12.74
CA THR A 143 -15.72 3.25 11.69
C THR A 143 -16.63 3.03 10.49
N MET A 144 -16.63 3.97 9.54
CA MET A 144 -17.31 3.76 8.27
C MET A 144 -16.76 2.57 7.50
N GLY A 145 -15.43 2.36 7.56
CA GLY A 145 -14.75 1.20 6.95
C GLY A 145 -15.19 -0.12 7.57
N ASP A 146 -15.23 -0.20 8.92
CA ASP A 146 -15.75 -1.38 9.62
C ASP A 146 -17.18 -1.71 9.16
N TYR A 147 -18.05 -0.70 9.18
CA TYR A 147 -19.45 -0.88 8.80
C TYR A 147 -19.60 -1.25 7.32
N PHE A 148 -18.82 -0.65 6.44
CA PHE A 148 -18.83 -0.99 5.02
C PHE A 148 -18.55 -2.49 4.80
N VAL A 149 -17.49 -3.02 5.42
CA VAL A 149 -17.17 -4.45 5.34
C VAL A 149 -18.23 -5.30 6.06
N ALA A 150 -18.60 -4.93 7.28
CA ALA A 150 -19.52 -5.72 8.11
C ALA A 150 -20.98 -5.72 7.59
N SER A 151 -21.38 -4.70 6.82
CA SER A 151 -22.75 -4.56 6.31
C SER A 151 -23.17 -5.71 5.38
N VAL A 152 -22.24 -6.49 4.84
CA VAL A 152 -22.52 -7.70 4.04
C VAL A 152 -22.83 -8.93 4.90
N ALA A 153 -22.62 -8.89 6.23
CA ALA A 153 -22.83 -10.01 7.13
C ALA A 153 -24.27 -10.53 7.11
N TYR A 154 -24.44 -11.80 7.48
CA TYR A 154 -25.76 -12.38 7.71
C TYR A 154 -26.43 -11.75 8.92
N SER A 155 -25.67 -11.52 9.99
CA SER A 155 -26.12 -10.77 11.18
C SER A 155 -25.03 -9.82 11.62
N LEU A 156 -25.41 -8.56 11.81
CA LEU A 156 -24.56 -7.47 12.26
C LEU A 156 -25.05 -6.99 13.63
N PHE A 157 -24.16 -7.04 14.60
CA PHE A 157 -24.39 -6.66 15.98
C PHE A 157 -23.58 -5.43 16.38
N VAL A 158 -24.13 -4.64 17.28
CA VAL A 158 -23.43 -3.50 17.87
C VAL A 158 -23.68 -3.45 19.38
N ASN A 159 -22.74 -2.87 20.13
CA ASN A 159 -22.94 -2.59 21.56
C ASN A 159 -24.18 -1.68 21.76
N PRO A 160 -25.01 -1.90 22.80
CA PRO A 160 -26.17 -1.04 23.07
C PRO A 160 -25.87 0.46 23.17
N TYR A 161 -24.65 0.82 23.58
CA TYR A 161 -24.14 2.19 23.65
C TYR A 161 -23.14 2.52 22.54
N GLY A 162 -22.88 1.56 21.64
CA GLY A 162 -21.96 1.75 20.52
C GLY A 162 -22.56 2.63 19.44
N GLU A 163 -21.68 3.19 18.63
CA GLU A 163 -21.98 4.08 17.53
C GLU A 163 -21.45 3.52 16.22
N VAL A 164 -22.02 3.96 15.11
CA VAL A 164 -21.49 3.67 13.78
C VAL A 164 -21.21 4.99 13.07
N HIS A 165 -19.94 5.25 12.80
CA HIS A 165 -19.46 6.47 12.17
C HIS A 165 -19.77 6.51 10.67
N LEU A 166 -21.04 6.65 10.31
CA LEU A 166 -21.49 6.87 8.93
C LEU A 166 -21.56 8.36 8.64
N ALA A 167 -20.55 8.93 8.01
CA ALA A 167 -20.42 10.37 7.79
C ALA A 167 -20.31 10.78 6.30
N GLY A 168 -20.15 9.82 5.39
CA GLY A 168 -19.84 10.11 3.98
C GLY A 168 -18.34 10.32 3.75
N ILE A 169 -17.97 10.76 2.54
CA ILE A 169 -16.58 11.01 2.15
C ILE A 169 -16.32 12.51 2.15
N SER A 170 -15.22 12.90 2.79
CA SER A 170 -14.73 14.28 2.75
C SER A 170 -13.21 14.31 2.72
N GLY A 171 -12.65 15.37 2.18
CA GLY A 171 -11.22 15.64 2.21
C GLY A 171 -10.94 17.12 2.44
N THR A 172 -9.97 17.43 3.29
CA THR A 172 -9.52 18.79 3.55
C THR A 172 -8.10 18.95 3.02
N THR A 173 -7.91 19.84 2.04
CA THR A 173 -6.58 20.20 1.53
C THR A 173 -6.11 21.46 2.19
N LEU A 174 -4.91 21.43 2.76
CA LEU A 174 -4.27 22.61 3.35
C LEU A 174 -3.47 23.35 2.28
N PHE A 175 -3.57 24.68 2.25
CA PHE A 175 -2.83 25.56 1.34
C PHE A 175 -1.81 26.36 2.13
N PHE A 176 -0.56 26.33 1.70
CA PHE A 176 0.58 26.84 2.46
C PHE A 176 1.19 28.12 1.88
N LYS A 177 0.65 28.63 0.74
CA LYS A 177 1.24 29.76 0.04
C LYS A 177 1.53 30.97 0.97
N ASP A 178 0.54 31.42 1.72
CA ASP A 178 0.73 32.57 2.62
C ASP A 178 1.74 32.30 3.75
N LEU A 179 1.82 31.08 4.24
CA LEU A 179 2.82 30.68 5.22
C LEU A 179 4.22 30.71 4.60
N LEU A 180 4.38 30.17 3.41
CA LEU A 180 5.63 30.11 2.68
C LEU A 180 6.12 31.52 2.33
N ASP A 181 5.25 32.39 1.84
CA ASP A 181 5.56 33.81 1.57
C ASP A 181 6.06 34.53 2.82
N LYS A 182 5.38 34.30 3.99
CA LYS A 182 5.79 34.90 5.26
C LYS A 182 7.20 34.47 5.69
N VAL A 183 7.58 33.22 5.48
CA VAL A 183 8.93 32.74 5.82
C VAL A 183 9.95 33.02 4.73
N GLY A 184 9.54 33.41 3.54
CA GLY A 184 10.43 33.75 2.41
C GLY A 184 10.85 32.53 1.60
N ILE A 185 9.94 31.55 1.49
CA ILE A 185 10.10 30.37 0.65
C ILE A 185 9.09 30.48 -0.50
N GLU A 186 9.55 30.24 -1.72
CA GLU A 186 8.73 30.24 -2.92
C GLU A 186 8.89 28.90 -3.65
N PHE A 187 7.83 28.43 -4.29
CA PHE A 187 7.90 27.27 -5.17
C PHE A 187 7.69 27.70 -6.62
N GLU A 188 8.68 27.44 -7.44
CA GLU A 188 8.59 27.62 -8.87
C GLU A 188 8.05 26.36 -9.51
N VAL A 189 6.87 26.48 -10.14
CA VAL A 189 6.14 25.35 -10.71
C VAL A 189 6.16 25.42 -12.23
N VAL A 190 6.47 24.29 -12.84
CA VAL A 190 6.30 24.04 -14.28
C VAL A 190 5.45 22.78 -14.40
N LYS A 191 4.30 22.86 -15.08
CA LYS A 191 3.38 21.73 -15.20
C LYS A 191 2.70 21.66 -16.56
N VAL A 192 2.26 20.48 -16.94
CA VAL A 192 1.35 20.23 -18.06
C VAL A 192 0.11 19.51 -17.54
N GLY A 193 -1.05 20.09 -17.89
CA GLY A 193 -2.35 19.56 -17.52
C GLY A 193 -3.12 20.44 -16.54
N THR A 194 -4.36 20.76 -16.95
CA THR A 194 -5.30 21.63 -16.22
C THR A 194 -5.65 21.06 -14.84
N TYR A 195 -5.75 19.73 -14.73
CA TYR A 195 -6.15 19.01 -13.50
C TYR A 195 -4.98 18.55 -12.66
N LYS A 196 -3.71 18.83 -13.04
CA LYS A 196 -2.54 18.44 -12.25
C LYS A 196 -2.39 19.40 -11.06
N SER A 197 -3.18 19.17 -10.02
CA SER A 197 -3.39 20.08 -8.88
C SER A 197 -2.52 19.76 -7.65
N ALA A 198 -1.67 18.72 -7.70
CA ALA A 198 -0.78 18.35 -6.59
C ALA A 198 0.17 19.50 -6.13
N VAL A 199 0.44 20.47 -7.01
CA VAL A 199 1.30 21.63 -6.70
C VAL A 199 0.53 22.83 -6.16
N GLU A 200 -0.80 22.86 -6.28
CA GLU A 200 -1.62 24.03 -5.88
C GLU A 200 -1.46 24.41 -4.40
N PRO A 201 -1.34 23.46 -3.45
CA PRO A 201 -1.13 23.80 -2.04
C PRO A 201 0.06 24.69 -1.75
N TYR A 202 1.06 24.69 -2.61
CA TYR A 202 2.30 25.46 -2.42
C TYR A 202 2.29 26.83 -3.11
N ILE A 203 1.38 27.05 -4.09
CA ILE A 203 1.38 28.23 -4.95
C ILE A 203 0.03 28.97 -4.96
N MET A 204 -0.98 28.43 -4.29
CA MET A 204 -2.33 29.01 -4.21
C MET A 204 -2.82 28.99 -2.76
N ASN A 205 -3.86 29.78 -2.47
CA ASN A 205 -4.52 29.82 -1.15
C ASN A 205 -5.84 29.05 -1.13
N GLU A 206 -6.31 28.57 -2.28
CA GLU A 206 -7.53 27.80 -2.43
C GLU A 206 -7.45 26.87 -3.64
N MET A 207 -8.33 25.88 -3.70
CA MET A 207 -8.43 24.97 -4.84
C MET A 207 -8.85 25.72 -6.09
N SER A 208 -8.21 25.41 -7.20
CA SER A 208 -8.72 25.83 -8.52
C SER A 208 -10.09 25.19 -8.82
N ALA A 209 -10.87 25.83 -9.68
CA ALA A 209 -12.16 25.28 -10.10
C ALA A 209 -12.04 23.87 -10.74
N PRO A 210 -11.04 23.57 -11.59
CA PRO A 210 -10.82 22.21 -12.09
C PRO A 210 -10.48 21.20 -10.99
N ALA A 211 -9.61 21.57 -10.02
CA ALA A 211 -9.27 20.70 -8.91
C ALA A 211 -10.49 20.35 -8.05
N ARG A 212 -11.31 21.35 -7.72
CA ARG A 212 -12.56 21.14 -6.98
C ARG A 212 -13.52 20.23 -7.75
N ALA A 213 -13.76 20.50 -9.02
CA ALA A 213 -14.70 19.74 -9.84
C ALA A 213 -14.31 18.25 -9.98
N GLN A 214 -13.01 17.96 -10.10
CA GLN A 214 -12.57 16.56 -10.18
C GLN A 214 -12.74 15.83 -8.84
N LEU A 215 -12.48 16.49 -7.69
CA LEU A 215 -12.66 15.90 -6.37
C LEU A 215 -14.15 15.68 -6.06
N ASP A 216 -14.99 16.66 -6.35
CA ASP A 216 -16.46 16.54 -6.17
C ASP A 216 -17.00 15.34 -6.97
N THR A 217 -16.56 15.19 -8.23
CA THR A 217 -16.95 14.04 -9.07
C THR A 217 -16.45 12.72 -8.48
N LEU A 218 -15.18 12.66 -8.10
CA LEU A 218 -14.55 11.45 -7.57
C LEU A 218 -15.23 11.00 -6.26
N TYR A 219 -15.42 11.93 -5.30
CA TYR A 219 -16.06 11.62 -4.02
C TYR A 219 -17.52 11.21 -4.19
N THR A 220 -18.24 11.84 -5.10
CA THR A 220 -19.63 11.48 -5.38
C THR A 220 -19.71 10.06 -5.97
N GLU A 221 -18.90 9.73 -6.99
CA GLU A 221 -18.90 8.39 -7.60
C GLU A 221 -18.52 7.30 -6.59
N MET A 222 -17.52 7.56 -5.73
CA MET A 222 -17.09 6.62 -4.69
C MET A 222 -18.18 6.44 -3.62
N TRP A 223 -18.79 7.54 -3.16
CA TRP A 223 -19.86 7.49 -2.17
C TRP A 223 -21.11 6.76 -2.68
N ASP A 224 -21.50 7.01 -3.91
CA ASP A 224 -22.61 6.32 -4.57
C ASP A 224 -22.38 4.81 -4.64
N TYR A 225 -21.15 4.39 -4.94
CA TYR A 225 -20.78 2.98 -4.96
C TYR A 225 -20.89 2.37 -3.54
N ILE A 226 -20.28 3.00 -2.55
CA ILE A 226 -20.30 2.54 -1.14
C ILE A 226 -21.73 2.46 -0.60
N LEU A 227 -22.54 3.50 -0.85
CA LEU A 227 -23.95 3.52 -0.46
C LEU A 227 -24.74 2.37 -1.07
N LYS A 228 -24.56 2.13 -2.36
CA LYS A 228 -25.24 1.05 -3.09
C LYS A 228 -24.89 -0.31 -2.49
N ASP A 229 -23.62 -0.53 -2.18
CA ASP A 229 -23.14 -1.78 -1.62
C ASP A 229 -23.62 -2.00 -0.19
N MET A 230 -23.56 -0.98 0.67
CA MET A 230 -24.14 -1.04 2.02
C MET A 230 -25.66 -1.31 1.96
N ALA A 231 -26.37 -0.59 1.08
CA ALA A 231 -27.82 -0.75 0.90
C ALA A 231 -28.18 -2.17 0.47
N SER A 232 -27.43 -2.76 -0.46
CA SER A 232 -27.60 -4.15 -0.88
C SER A 232 -27.38 -5.11 0.28
N GLY A 233 -26.30 -4.94 1.05
CA GLY A 233 -25.99 -5.80 2.20
C GLY A 233 -27.04 -5.73 3.31
N ARG A 234 -27.58 -4.54 3.58
CA ARG A 234 -28.60 -4.28 4.62
C ARG A 234 -30.04 -4.38 4.11
N ARG A 235 -30.25 -4.70 2.83
CA ARG A 235 -31.57 -4.76 2.19
C ARG A 235 -32.36 -3.46 2.35
N MET A 236 -31.67 -2.33 2.27
CA MET A 236 -32.21 -0.98 2.38
C MET A 236 -32.13 -0.26 1.02
N LYS A 237 -32.80 0.90 0.92
CA LYS A 237 -32.60 1.81 -0.22
C LYS A 237 -31.38 2.69 0.06
N ALA A 238 -30.50 2.89 -0.92
CA ALA A 238 -29.33 3.78 -0.81
C ALA A 238 -29.74 5.20 -0.34
N SER A 239 -30.83 5.74 -0.89
CA SER A 239 -31.39 7.03 -0.47
C SER A 239 -31.83 7.05 1.01
N GLY A 240 -32.26 5.91 1.55
CA GLY A 240 -32.61 5.76 2.96
C GLY A 240 -31.39 5.86 3.87
N ILE A 241 -30.30 5.17 3.52
CA ILE A 241 -29.02 5.27 4.26
C ILE A 241 -28.47 6.68 4.14
N ASN A 242 -28.44 7.27 2.94
CA ASN A 242 -27.93 8.63 2.73
C ASN A 242 -28.71 9.69 3.53
N ARG A 243 -30.03 9.53 3.66
CA ARG A 243 -30.83 10.39 4.52
C ARG A 243 -30.40 10.27 6.00
N LEU A 244 -30.20 9.04 6.50
CA LEU A 244 -29.74 8.83 7.88
C LEU A 244 -28.36 9.44 8.12
N VAL A 245 -27.45 9.35 7.14
CA VAL A 245 -26.15 10.02 7.18
C VAL A 245 -26.31 11.53 7.33
N ASN A 246 -27.17 12.15 6.51
CA ASN A 246 -27.46 13.59 6.57
C ASN A 246 -28.18 14.02 7.87
N GLU A 247 -28.84 13.09 8.54
CA GLU A 247 -29.48 13.27 9.86
C GLU A 247 -28.53 12.95 11.03
N PHE A 248 -27.21 12.87 10.77
CA PHE A 248 -26.14 12.59 11.75
C PHE A 248 -26.38 11.28 12.51
N VAL A 249 -26.69 10.20 11.79
CA VAL A 249 -26.89 8.86 12.37
C VAL A 249 -25.68 8.37 13.16
N MET A 250 -24.50 8.88 12.87
CA MET A 250 -23.25 8.61 13.61
C MET A 250 -23.32 9.00 15.11
N LEU A 251 -24.26 9.86 15.51
CA LEU A 251 -24.49 10.27 16.90
C LEU A 251 -25.61 9.46 17.58
N LYS A 252 -26.08 8.38 16.97
CA LYS A 252 -27.17 7.56 17.49
C LYS A 252 -26.65 6.30 18.18
N SER A 253 -27.32 5.89 19.24
CA SER A 253 -26.97 4.69 20.00
C SER A 253 -27.21 3.40 19.21
N GLY A 254 -26.55 2.31 19.60
CA GLY A 254 -26.76 0.99 19.00
C GLY A 254 -28.23 0.53 19.01
N LYS A 255 -29.01 0.93 20.02
CA LYS A 255 -30.46 0.65 20.07
C LYS A 255 -31.23 1.40 18.99
N ASP A 256 -30.84 2.61 18.67
CA ASP A 256 -31.47 3.40 17.60
C ASP A 256 -31.05 2.87 16.22
N LEU A 257 -29.80 2.44 16.06
CA LEU A 257 -29.32 1.83 14.83
C LEU A 257 -30.14 0.56 14.46
N VAL A 258 -30.57 -0.23 15.45
CA VAL A 258 -31.51 -1.35 15.24
C VAL A 258 -32.85 -0.86 14.69
N LYS A 259 -33.44 0.20 15.25
CA LYS A 259 -34.71 0.77 14.77
C LYS A 259 -34.61 1.27 13.33
N TYR A 260 -33.45 1.79 12.94
CA TYR A 260 -33.18 2.25 11.57
C TYR A 260 -32.85 1.11 10.58
N GLY A 261 -32.67 -0.12 11.08
CA GLY A 261 -32.31 -1.28 10.24
C GLY A 261 -30.85 -1.32 9.79
N LEU A 262 -30.01 -0.44 10.34
CA LEU A 262 -28.57 -0.43 10.03
C LEU A 262 -27.83 -1.61 10.66
N VAL A 263 -28.28 -2.10 11.80
CA VAL A 263 -27.79 -3.30 12.47
C VAL A 263 -28.97 -4.20 12.86
N ASP A 264 -28.73 -5.49 13.06
CA ASP A 264 -29.80 -6.44 13.33
C ASP A 264 -30.17 -6.50 14.80
N ARG A 265 -29.19 -6.39 15.70
CA ARG A 265 -29.40 -6.40 17.15
C ARG A 265 -28.33 -5.59 17.86
N SER A 266 -28.70 -5.04 19.01
CA SER A 266 -27.73 -4.50 19.97
C SER A 266 -27.51 -5.51 21.10
N VAL A 267 -26.23 -5.91 21.31
CA VAL A 267 -25.80 -6.91 22.30
C VAL A 267 -24.46 -6.49 22.90
N TYR A 268 -24.18 -6.94 24.12
CA TYR A 268 -22.87 -6.74 24.71
C TYR A 268 -21.86 -7.77 24.18
N LYS A 269 -20.59 -7.42 24.14
CA LYS A 269 -19.51 -8.30 23.66
C LYS A 269 -19.52 -9.67 24.32
N ARG A 270 -19.79 -9.75 25.61
CA ARG A 270 -19.88 -11.03 26.36
C ARG A 270 -20.93 -12.00 25.82
N GLU A 271 -21.95 -11.52 25.09
CA GLU A 271 -23.02 -12.35 24.53
C GLU A 271 -22.63 -12.97 23.19
N ILE A 272 -21.53 -12.46 22.57
CA ILE A 272 -21.09 -12.92 21.24
C ILE A 272 -20.65 -14.39 21.29
N ASP A 273 -19.90 -14.79 22.31
CA ASP A 273 -19.47 -16.19 22.42
C ASP A 273 -20.68 -17.14 22.58
N ASP A 274 -21.71 -16.73 23.30
CA ASP A 274 -22.95 -17.52 23.42
C ASP A 274 -23.70 -17.60 22.06
N ILE A 275 -23.67 -16.54 21.28
CA ILE A 275 -24.26 -16.49 19.92
C ILE A 275 -23.47 -17.42 18.99
N MET A 276 -22.13 -17.33 19.03
CA MET A 276 -21.25 -18.17 18.20
C MET A 276 -21.30 -19.65 18.60
N ALA A 277 -21.38 -19.94 19.90
CA ALA A 277 -21.53 -21.31 20.41
C ALA A 277 -22.80 -21.98 19.86
N ARG A 278 -23.93 -21.26 19.93
CA ARG A 278 -25.19 -21.74 19.32
C ARG A 278 -25.09 -21.90 17.81
N LEU A 279 -24.35 -21.03 17.12
CA LEU A 279 -24.19 -21.09 15.68
C LEU A 279 -23.48 -22.37 15.22
N VAL A 280 -22.39 -22.75 15.92
CA VAL A 280 -21.56 -23.90 15.56
C VAL A 280 -21.93 -25.17 16.34
N GLY A 281 -22.95 -25.14 17.20
CA GLY A 281 -23.42 -26.30 17.98
C GLY A 281 -22.41 -26.79 19.02
N ARG A 282 -21.69 -25.88 19.68
CA ARG A 282 -20.67 -26.15 20.70
C ARG A 282 -21.00 -25.47 22.01
N ASP A 283 -20.35 -25.94 23.08
CA ASP A 283 -20.35 -25.21 24.35
C ASP A 283 -19.42 -23.99 24.24
N ARG A 284 -19.70 -22.96 24.99
CA ARG A 284 -18.95 -21.68 24.96
C ARG A 284 -17.46 -21.86 25.26
N ASP A 285 -17.13 -22.71 26.23
CA ASP A 285 -15.77 -23.02 26.67
C ASP A 285 -15.01 -23.91 25.66
N LYS A 286 -15.70 -24.45 24.65
CA LYS A 286 -15.15 -25.27 23.57
C LYS A 286 -15.15 -24.57 22.21
N LEU A 287 -15.38 -23.25 22.18
CA LEU A 287 -15.24 -22.46 20.97
C LEU A 287 -13.79 -22.43 20.50
N HIS A 288 -13.59 -22.64 19.23
CA HIS A 288 -12.28 -22.58 18.60
C HIS A 288 -12.27 -21.52 17.51
N TYR A 289 -11.56 -20.43 17.77
CA TYR A 289 -11.32 -19.37 16.81
C TYR A 289 -9.98 -19.56 16.11
N VAL A 290 -9.96 -19.39 14.80
CA VAL A 290 -8.75 -19.43 13.97
C VAL A 290 -8.59 -18.05 13.33
N ASN A 291 -7.44 -17.45 13.44
CA ASN A 291 -7.14 -16.19 12.78
C ASN A 291 -6.64 -16.39 11.34
N PRO A 292 -6.64 -15.37 10.49
CA PRO A 292 -6.20 -15.47 9.09
C PRO A 292 -4.78 -16.01 8.94
N ASP A 293 -3.80 -15.53 9.73
CA ASP A 293 -2.41 -15.95 9.64
C ASP A 293 -2.22 -17.44 9.96
N ALA A 294 -2.86 -17.92 11.03
CA ALA A 294 -2.82 -19.33 11.41
C ALA A 294 -3.46 -20.23 10.36
N LEU A 295 -4.58 -19.80 9.75
CA LEU A 295 -5.23 -20.57 8.69
C LEU A 295 -4.36 -20.64 7.43
N VAL A 296 -3.78 -19.52 7.01
CA VAL A 296 -2.90 -19.45 5.84
C VAL A 296 -1.58 -20.18 6.08
N GLY A 297 -1.01 -20.09 7.29
CA GLY A 297 0.19 -20.83 7.68
C GLY A 297 0.00 -22.34 7.73
N SER A 298 -1.23 -22.83 8.00
CA SER A 298 -1.57 -24.26 7.95
C SER A 298 -1.67 -24.80 6.53
N THR A 299 -1.87 -23.93 5.54
CA THR A 299 -1.90 -24.27 4.13
C THR A 299 -0.62 -23.75 3.47
N SER A 300 0.24 -24.67 3.02
CA SER A 300 1.54 -24.34 2.42
C SER A 300 1.41 -23.38 1.23
N TRP A 301 1.53 -22.07 1.49
CA TRP A 301 1.70 -21.09 0.44
C TRP A 301 3.18 -21.02 0.05
N GLY A 302 3.45 -21.31 -1.20
CA GLY A 302 4.80 -21.28 -1.74
C GLY A 302 5.59 -22.57 -1.56
N ALA A 303 4.97 -23.66 -1.07
CA ALA A 303 5.62 -24.96 -1.01
C ALA A 303 5.72 -25.66 -2.37
N ALA A 304 5.11 -25.15 -3.40
CA ALA A 304 5.31 -25.65 -4.75
C ALA A 304 6.55 -25.02 -5.42
N TYR A 305 7.66 -24.98 -4.72
CA TYR A 305 8.96 -24.92 -5.36
C TYR A 305 9.18 -26.21 -6.17
N GLY A 306 8.60 -26.27 -7.35
CA GLY A 306 8.69 -27.45 -8.19
C GLY A 306 7.71 -27.50 -9.36
N SER A 307 6.66 -26.67 -9.36
CA SER A 307 5.79 -26.60 -10.53
C SER A 307 6.56 -26.06 -11.74
N LYS A 308 6.32 -26.71 -12.88
CA LYS A 308 6.89 -26.27 -14.16
C LYS A 308 6.14 -25.11 -14.78
N ARG A 309 5.05 -24.62 -14.14
CA ARG A 309 4.17 -23.57 -14.66
C ARG A 309 3.77 -22.63 -13.53
N GLN A 310 4.23 -21.40 -13.63
CA GLN A 310 3.97 -20.37 -12.63
C GLN A 310 3.33 -19.13 -13.25
N ILE A 311 2.35 -18.57 -12.54
CA ILE A 311 1.90 -17.18 -12.75
C ILE A 311 2.57 -16.34 -11.67
N ALA A 312 3.39 -15.40 -12.10
CA ALA A 312 4.06 -14.47 -11.19
C ALA A 312 3.10 -13.35 -10.80
N VAL A 313 3.07 -12.99 -9.51
CA VAL A 313 2.43 -11.78 -8.99
C VAL A 313 3.51 -10.88 -8.43
N LEU A 314 3.74 -9.74 -9.08
CA LEU A 314 4.75 -8.76 -8.70
C LEU A 314 4.07 -7.54 -8.09
N TYR A 315 4.38 -7.23 -6.84
CA TYR A 315 3.83 -6.07 -6.15
C TYR A 315 4.66 -4.82 -6.41
N ALA A 316 3.98 -3.76 -6.84
CA ALA A 316 4.51 -2.41 -7.03
C ALA A 316 3.70 -1.44 -6.14
N THR A 317 4.17 -1.25 -4.90
CA THR A 317 3.45 -0.50 -3.86
C THR A 317 4.25 0.72 -3.38
N GLY A 318 3.60 1.86 -3.28
CA GLY A 318 4.17 3.14 -2.85
C GLY A 318 4.67 4.02 -3.99
N ASP A 319 5.41 5.07 -3.63
CA ASP A 319 5.98 6.03 -4.59
C ASP A 319 7.04 5.37 -5.46
N ILE A 320 7.10 5.76 -6.74
CA ILE A 320 8.16 5.32 -7.66
C ILE A 320 9.37 6.23 -7.48
N ALA A 321 10.49 5.65 -7.07
CA ALA A 321 11.74 6.34 -6.80
C ALA A 321 12.91 5.77 -7.62
N GLU A 322 13.91 6.63 -7.87
CA GLU A 322 15.17 6.25 -8.53
C GLU A 322 16.18 5.70 -7.53
N THR A 323 16.20 6.25 -6.34
CA THR A 323 17.06 5.83 -5.23
C THR A 323 16.34 4.90 -4.26
N PRO A 324 17.05 4.12 -3.44
CA PRO A 324 16.44 3.28 -2.42
C PRO A 324 15.47 4.07 -1.52
N SER A 325 14.22 3.62 -1.48
CA SER A 325 13.15 4.21 -0.68
C SER A 325 12.21 3.10 -0.21
N ALA A 326 11.29 3.43 0.70
CA ALA A 326 10.28 2.49 1.18
C ALA A 326 9.24 2.09 0.10
N GLY A 327 9.22 2.79 -1.06
CA GLY A 327 8.29 2.54 -2.16
C GLY A 327 8.86 1.63 -3.25
N ILE A 328 8.42 1.89 -4.47
CA ILE A 328 8.86 1.20 -5.69
C ILE A 328 10.23 1.75 -6.11
N ASN A 329 11.26 0.95 -5.97
CA ASN A 329 12.59 1.29 -6.47
C ASN A 329 12.83 0.63 -7.83
N CYS A 330 13.07 1.43 -8.87
CA CYS A 330 13.27 0.91 -10.23
C CYS A 330 14.54 0.05 -10.36
N GLU A 331 15.64 0.39 -9.65
CA GLU A 331 16.88 -0.39 -9.68
C GLU A 331 16.69 -1.81 -9.13
N LYS A 332 15.75 -1.99 -8.18
CA LYS A 332 15.43 -3.32 -7.62
C LYS A 332 14.37 -4.04 -8.45
N LEU A 333 13.38 -3.31 -8.97
CA LEU A 333 12.23 -3.93 -9.64
C LEU A 333 12.54 -4.38 -11.07
N VAL A 334 13.31 -3.60 -11.82
CA VAL A 334 13.70 -3.93 -13.22
C VAL A 334 14.42 -5.27 -13.32
N PRO A 335 15.45 -5.57 -12.52
CA PRO A 335 16.11 -6.90 -12.55
C PRO A 335 15.15 -8.05 -12.25
N VAL A 336 14.19 -7.87 -11.34
CA VAL A 336 13.17 -8.89 -11.05
C VAL A 336 12.30 -9.13 -12.28
N ILE A 337 11.79 -8.09 -12.93
CA ILE A 337 10.97 -8.23 -14.15
C ILE A 337 11.78 -8.93 -15.26
N THR A 338 13.04 -8.54 -15.46
CA THR A 338 13.92 -9.15 -16.44
C THR A 338 14.15 -10.63 -16.15
N SER A 339 14.40 -10.99 -14.89
CA SER A 339 14.55 -12.39 -14.48
C SER A 339 13.28 -13.21 -14.73
N LEU A 340 12.09 -12.63 -14.45
CA LEU A 340 10.81 -13.27 -14.73
C LEU A 340 10.57 -13.45 -16.25
N ALA A 341 11.05 -12.51 -17.06
CA ALA A 341 10.99 -12.62 -18.51
C ALA A 341 11.82 -13.79 -19.05
N GLU A 342 12.98 -14.05 -18.44
CA GLU A 342 13.92 -15.11 -18.84
C GLU A 342 13.57 -16.50 -18.25
N ASP A 343 12.78 -16.58 -17.18
CA ASP A 343 12.44 -17.85 -16.53
C ASP A 343 11.33 -18.59 -17.29
N ASP A 344 11.67 -19.72 -17.90
CA ASP A 344 10.73 -20.59 -18.64
C ASP A 344 9.58 -21.15 -17.78
N LYS A 345 9.72 -21.17 -16.46
CA LYS A 345 8.64 -21.60 -15.56
C LYS A 345 7.54 -20.55 -15.47
N VAL A 346 7.89 -19.28 -15.58
CA VAL A 346 6.94 -18.15 -15.53
C VAL A 346 6.21 -18.06 -16.86
N LYS A 347 4.91 -18.35 -16.84
CA LYS A 347 4.04 -18.35 -18.03
C LYS A 347 3.36 -17.03 -18.26
N GLY A 348 3.19 -16.24 -17.19
CA GLY A 348 2.62 -14.89 -17.27
C GLY A 348 2.85 -14.13 -15.98
N LEU A 349 2.57 -12.82 -16.02
CA LEU A 349 2.80 -11.88 -14.93
C LEU A 349 1.53 -11.09 -14.63
N VAL A 350 1.19 -10.99 -13.36
CA VAL A 350 0.26 -9.97 -12.85
C VAL A 350 1.07 -8.93 -12.07
N LEU A 351 1.10 -7.69 -12.56
CA LEU A 351 1.65 -6.57 -11.82
C LEU A 351 0.55 -5.99 -10.92
N ARG A 352 0.69 -6.17 -9.61
CA ARG A 352 -0.20 -5.54 -8.62
C ARG A 352 0.31 -4.15 -8.31
N VAL A 353 -0.43 -3.12 -8.75
CA VAL A 353 -0.04 -1.71 -8.60
C VAL A 353 -0.87 -1.05 -7.51
N ASN A 354 -0.21 -0.52 -6.48
CA ASN A 354 -0.82 0.37 -5.49
C ASN A 354 0.11 1.58 -5.29
N SER A 355 0.05 2.54 -6.24
CA SER A 355 1.02 3.64 -6.36
C SER A 355 0.36 4.94 -6.83
N PRO A 356 0.62 6.08 -6.15
CA PRO A 356 0.21 7.40 -6.60
C PRO A 356 1.08 7.93 -7.76
N GLY A 357 2.19 7.27 -8.06
CA GLY A 357 3.17 7.66 -9.07
C GLY A 357 4.55 7.95 -8.49
N GLY A 358 5.29 8.85 -9.14
CA GLY A 358 6.65 9.25 -8.71
C GLY A 358 7.54 9.66 -9.88
N SER A 359 8.81 9.23 -9.86
CA SER A 359 9.81 9.55 -10.88
C SER A 359 9.35 9.13 -12.29
N VAL A 360 9.47 10.06 -13.22
CA VAL A 360 9.25 9.79 -14.65
C VAL A 360 10.28 8.80 -15.18
N PHE A 361 11.55 8.98 -14.81
CA PHE A 361 12.63 8.08 -15.21
C PHE A 361 12.39 6.66 -14.67
N GLY A 362 12.10 6.53 -13.36
CA GLY A 362 11.81 5.24 -12.75
C GLY A 362 10.61 4.54 -13.38
N SER A 363 9.54 5.30 -13.69
CA SER A 363 8.35 4.77 -14.36
C SER A 363 8.65 4.27 -15.77
N GLU A 364 9.51 4.97 -16.53
CA GLU A 364 9.91 4.56 -17.87
C GLU A 364 10.77 3.30 -17.83
N GLN A 365 11.75 3.21 -16.90
CA GLN A 365 12.60 2.02 -16.77
C GLN A 365 11.78 0.76 -16.45
N ILE A 366 10.82 0.88 -15.52
CA ILE A 366 9.90 -0.22 -15.20
C ILE A 366 9.02 -0.56 -16.40
N GLY A 367 8.50 0.47 -17.10
CA GLY A 367 7.67 0.27 -18.26
C GLY A 367 8.39 -0.46 -19.40
N GLU A 368 9.64 -0.11 -19.67
CA GLU A 368 10.49 -0.78 -20.67
C GLU A 368 10.74 -2.25 -20.29
N ALA A 369 11.04 -2.52 -19.03
CA ALA A 369 11.24 -3.90 -18.57
C ALA A 369 9.96 -4.75 -18.72
N LEU A 370 8.77 -4.16 -18.52
CA LEU A 370 7.49 -4.83 -18.77
C LEU A 370 7.26 -5.06 -20.28
N ASP A 371 7.61 -4.12 -21.14
CA ASP A 371 7.57 -4.29 -22.60
C ASP A 371 8.53 -5.42 -23.03
N TYR A 372 9.73 -5.50 -22.41
CA TYR A 372 10.64 -6.61 -22.61
C TYR A 372 10.04 -7.96 -22.19
N PHE A 373 9.37 -8.01 -21.02
CA PHE A 373 8.66 -9.21 -20.57
C PHE A 373 7.64 -9.69 -21.62
N GLN A 374 6.81 -8.78 -22.13
CA GLN A 374 5.81 -9.08 -23.18
C GLN A 374 6.47 -9.49 -24.51
N SER A 375 7.66 -8.96 -24.85
CA SER A 375 8.41 -9.34 -26.07
C SER A 375 8.83 -10.82 -26.10
N LYS A 376 8.86 -11.48 -24.91
CA LYS A 376 9.06 -12.93 -24.80
C LYS A 376 7.80 -13.76 -25.08
N GLY A 377 6.71 -13.13 -25.52
CA GLY A 377 5.42 -13.77 -25.78
C GLY A 377 4.62 -14.12 -24.53
N LYS A 378 5.04 -13.63 -23.34
CA LYS A 378 4.35 -13.88 -22.07
C LYS A 378 3.26 -12.83 -21.83
N LYS A 379 2.15 -13.25 -21.20
CA LYS A 379 1.01 -12.38 -20.91
C LYS A 379 1.23 -11.54 -19.67
N LEU A 380 0.88 -10.27 -19.76
CA LEU A 380 0.94 -9.29 -18.68
C LEU A 380 -0.45 -8.75 -18.37
N ALA A 381 -0.94 -8.95 -17.15
CA ALA A 381 -2.07 -8.19 -16.62
C ALA A 381 -1.61 -7.22 -15.53
N VAL A 382 -2.36 -6.13 -15.37
CA VAL A 382 -2.26 -5.25 -14.21
C VAL A 382 -3.49 -5.43 -13.34
N SER A 383 -3.28 -5.51 -12.03
CA SER A 383 -4.32 -5.41 -11.01
C SER A 383 -4.07 -4.16 -10.18
N MET A 384 -4.95 -3.17 -10.28
CA MET A 384 -4.84 -1.92 -9.53
C MET A 384 -5.41 -2.08 -8.13
N GLY A 385 -4.68 -1.57 -7.11
CA GLY A 385 -5.12 -1.45 -5.72
C GLY A 385 -5.88 -0.17 -5.47
N ASP A 386 -5.56 0.52 -4.37
CA ASP A 386 -6.21 1.77 -4.02
C ASP A 386 -5.88 2.88 -5.03
N TYR A 387 -4.62 2.91 -5.46
CA TYR A 387 -4.10 3.90 -6.40
C TYR A 387 -3.31 3.22 -7.52
N ALA A 388 -3.55 3.64 -8.74
CA ALA A 388 -2.68 3.39 -9.88
C ALA A 388 -2.67 4.63 -10.77
N ALA A 389 -2.05 5.69 -10.27
CA ALA A 389 -2.17 7.02 -10.85
C ALA A 389 -0.80 7.58 -11.27
N SER A 390 -0.78 8.46 -12.25
CA SER A 390 0.42 9.13 -12.72
C SER A 390 1.51 8.13 -13.13
N GLY A 391 2.68 8.10 -12.49
CA GLY A 391 3.70 7.05 -12.72
C GLY A 391 3.17 5.63 -12.52
N GLY A 392 2.25 5.42 -11.55
CA GLY A 392 1.56 4.13 -11.38
C GLY A 392 0.70 3.74 -12.58
N TYR A 393 0.06 4.70 -13.24
CA TYR A 393 -0.63 4.45 -14.50
C TYR A 393 0.34 4.27 -15.68
N TRP A 394 1.48 4.98 -15.68
CA TRP A 394 2.55 4.83 -16.68
C TRP A 394 3.01 3.38 -16.79
N ILE A 395 3.34 2.74 -15.65
CA ILE A 395 3.79 1.34 -15.62
C ILE A 395 2.65 0.35 -15.91
N SER A 396 1.39 0.78 -15.76
CA SER A 396 0.21 -0.04 -16.02
C SER A 396 -0.24 -0.02 -17.48
N ALA A 397 -0.04 1.10 -18.17
CA ALA A 397 -0.69 1.43 -19.44
C ALA A 397 -0.39 0.45 -20.59
N GLY A 398 0.78 -0.22 -20.57
CA GLY A 398 1.23 -1.17 -21.60
C GLY A 398 0.75 -2.62 -21.41
N ALA A 399 0.01 -2.93 -20.34
CA ALA A 399 -0.45 -4.30 -20.08
C ALA A 399 -1.49 -4.78 -21.09
N ASP A 400 -1.51 -6.09 -21.36
CA ASP A 400 -2.51 -6.73 -22.22
C ASP A 400 -3.94 -6.56 -21.67
N ARG A 401 -4.06 -6.58 -20.32
CA ARG A 401 -5.34 -6.38 -19.61
C ARG A 401 -5.13 -5.63 -18.31
N ILE A 402 -6.00 -4.67 -18.01
CA ILE A 402 -5.98 -3.88 -16.78
C ILE A 402 -7.27 -4.13 -15.99
N PHE A 403 -7.10 -4.66 -14.79
CA PHE A 403 -8.16 -4.84 -13.79
C PHE A 403 -8.05 -3.79 -12.71
N ALA A 404 -9.16 -3.24 -12.26
CA ALA A 404 -9.21 -2.29 -11.16
C ALA A 404 -10.38 -2.60 -10.22
N ASP A 405 -10.17 -2.39 -8.91
CA ASP A 405 -11.29 -2.39 -7.97
C ASP A 405 -12.21 -1.20 -8.28
N PRO A 406 -13.54 -1.31 -8.12
CA PRO A 406 -14.46 -0.21 -8.36
C PRO A 406 -14.13 1.10 -7.60
N LEU A 407 -13.44 0.99 -6.46
CA LEU A 407 -13.03 2.14 -5.64
C LEU A 407 -11.56 2.57 -5.89
N THR A 408 -10.88 1.98 -6.87
CA THR A 408 -9.54 2.41 -7.29
C THR A 408 -9.57 3.83 -7.86
N ILE A 409 -8.57 4.62 -7.51
CA ILE A 409 -8.28 5.93 -8.11
C ILE A 409 -7.15 5.75 -9.13
N THR A 410 -7.36 6.21 -10.38
CA THR A 410 -6.40 6.02 -11.45
C THR A 410 -6.30 7.22 -12.40
N GLY A 411 -5.55 7.10 -13.50
CA GLY A 411 -5.34 8.20 -14.44
C GLY A 411 -4.23 9.15 -14.00
N SER A 412 -4.54 10.40 -13.71
CA SER A 412 -3.57 11.47 -13.40
C SER A 412 -2.45 11.56 -14.44
N ILE A 413 -2.79 11.37 -15.73
CA ILE A 413 -1.84 11.40 -16.85
C ILE A 413 -1.39 12.83 -17.07
N GLY A 414 -0.29 13.21 -16.43
CA GLY A 414 0.27 14.56 -16.40
C GLY A 414 1.58 14.59 -15.64
N ILE A 415 2.40 15.60 -15.93
CA ILE A 415 3.74 15.77 -15.35
C ILE A 415 3.88 17.18 -14.79
N PHE A 416 4.65 17.34 -13.73
CA PHE A 416 5.07 18.64 -13.21
C PHE A 416 6.52 18.60 -12.72
N GLY A 417 7.12 19.79 -12.64
CA GLY A 417 8.34 20.07 -11.91
C GLY A 417 8.04 21.07 -10.81
N LEU A 418 8.60 20.85 -9.64
CA LEU A 418 8.48 21.70 -8.45
C LEU A 418 9.88 22.01 -7.94
N VAL A 419 10.28 23.28 -8.00
CA VAL A 419 11.60 23.74 -7.58
C VAL A 419 11.44 24.72 -6.41
N PRO A 420 11.90 24.36 -5.21
CA PRO A 420 11.86 25.28 -4.07
C PRO A 420 12.93 26.37 -4.23
N ASN A 421 12.59 27.59 -3.81
CA ASN A 421 13.46 28.75 -3.76
C ASN A 421 13.40 29.35 -2.36
N ILE A 422 14.52 29.38 -1.66
CA ILE A 422 14.63 29.89 -0.29
C ILE A 422 15.39 31.23 -0.22
N SER A 423 15.57 31.94 -1.34
CA SER A 423 16.31 33.21 -1.40
C SER A 423 15.73 34.27 -0.46
N GLY A 424 14.41 34.35 -0.35
CA GLY A 424 13.74 35.26 0.59
C GLY A 424 13.98 34.88 2.05
N LEU A 425 14.01 33.60 2.40
CA LEU A 425 14.32 33.11 3.74
C LEU A 425 15.79 33.44 4.11
N THR A 426 16.74 33.13 3.23
CA THR A 426 18.16 33.42 3.47
C THR A 426 18.39 34.92 3.63
N GLY A 427 17.72 35.74 2.81
CA GLY A 427 17.77 37.21 2.94
C GLY A 427 17.25 37.70 4.30
N LYS A 428 16.12 37.16 4.79
CA LYS A 428 15.57 37.48 6.12
C LYS A 428 16.51 37.08 7.26
N LEU A 429 17.28 36.01 7.08
CA LEU A 429 18.26 35.52 8.06
C LEU A 429 19.64 36.19 7.94
N GLY A 430 19.84 37.12 6.98
CA GLY A 430 21.13 37.74 6.72
C GLY A 430 22.17 36.82 6.10
N VAL A 431 21.74 35.72 5.48
CA VAL A 431 22.61 34.79 4.76
C VAL A 431 22.65 35.17 3.28
N HIS A 432 23.84 35.36 2.74
CA HIS A 432 24.08 35.84 1.39
C HIS A 432 24.82 34.78 0.57
N PRO A 433 24.12 33.90 -0.15
CA PRO A 433 24.76 32.89 -1.01
C PRO A 433 25.52 33.57 -2.15
N GLN A 434 26.71 33.05 -2.46
CA GLN A 434 27.53 33.49 -3.59
C GLN A 434 27.90 32.27 -4.41
N THR A 435 27.62 32.28 -5.71
CA THR A 435 27.94 31.17 -6.61
C THR A 435 28.95 31.63 -7.66
N VAL A 436 30.00 30.84 -7.81
CA VAL A 436 30.94 30.96 -8.93
C VAL A 436 30.74 29.76 -9.82
N SER A 437 30.44 29.96 -11.09
CA SER A 437 30.18 28.89 -12.03
C SER A 437 30.83 29.12 -13.37
N THR A 438 31.25 28.06 -14.03
CA THR A 438 31.84 28.14 -15.38
C THR A 438 30.77 28.31 -16.46
N ASN A 439 29.58 27.78 -16.23
CA ASN A 439 28.47 27.75 -17.19
C ASN A 439 27.14 28.06 -16.51
N PRO A 440 26.17 28.69 -17.21
CA PRO A 440 24.89 29.09 -16.61
C PRO A 440 24.05 27.95 -16.04
N GLY A 441 24.22 26.71 -16.56
CA GLY A 441 23.44 25.54 -16.13
C GLY A 441 24.00 24.79 -14.91
N VAL A 442 25.23 25.10 -14.47
CA VAL A 442 25.89 24.33 -13.38
C VAL A 442 25.16 24.42 -12.04
N ALA A 443 24.56 25.56 -11.76
CA ALA A 443 23.82 25.81 -10.52
C ALA A 443 22.31 25.61 -10.64
N PHE A 444 21.85 24.94 -11.69
CA PHE A 444 20.43 24.68 -11.92
C PHE A 444 20.07 23.21 -11.62
N PRO A 445 18.95 22.94 -10.91
CA PRO A 445 18.13 23.91 -10.18
C PRO A 445 18.83 24.42 -8.91
N SER A 446 18.55 25.67 -8.52
CA SER A 446 19.13 26.29 -7.32
C SER A 446 18.07 26.53 -6.25
N LEU A 447 18.41 26.21 -5.00
CA LEU A 447 17.60 26.58 -3.83
C LEU A 447 17.70 28.07 -3.50
N PHE A 448 18.81 28.73 -3.89
CA PHE A 448 19.17 30.07 -3.43
C PHE A 448 18.89 31.18 -4.44
N TYR A 449 18.58 30.81 -5.67
CA TYR A 449 18.29 31.76 -6.75
C TYR A 449 17.04 31.33 -7.52
N PRO A 450 16.17 32.29 -7.88
CA PRO A 450 15.05 32.00 -8.75
C PRO A 450 15.52 31.58 -10.14
N MET A 451 14.71 30.79 -10.82
CA MET A 451 14.94 30.42 -12.22
C MET A 451 14.88 31.68 -13.11
N ASN A 452 15.84 31.83 -14.00
CA ASN A 452 15.73 32.79 -15.08
C ASN A 452 14.84 32.24 -16.22
N ASP A 453 14.48 33.10 -17.17
CA ASP A 453 13.57 32.73 -18.27
C ASP A 453 14.10 31.55 -19.12
N ALA A 454 15.41 31.49 -19.35
CA ALA A 454 16.03 30.41 -20.12
C ALA A 454 15.96 29.06 -19.38
N GLN A 455 16.19 29.06 -18.08
CA GLN A 455 16.09 27.87 -17.22
C GLN A 455 14.64 27.40 -17.13
N ARG A 456 13.69 28.33 -16.96
CA ARG A 456 12.25 28.04 -16.95
C ARG A 456 11.80 27.45 -18.29
N ALA A 457 12.21 28.03 -19.41
CA ALA A 457 11.89 27.54 -20.73
C ALA A 457 12.47 26.13 -21.00
N ALA A 458 13.73 25.90 -20.54
CA ALA A 458 14.36 24.59 -20.67
C ALA A 458 13.62 23.51 -19.84
N LEU A 459 13.23 23.84 -18.60
CA LEU A 459 12.46 22.92 -17.74
C LEU A 459 11.06 22.67 -18.32
N GLN A 460 10.39 23.71 -18.86
CA GLN A 460 9.08 23.59 -19.51
C GLN A 460 9.18 22.63 -20.71
N ALA A 461 10.17 22.79 -21.58
CA ALA A 461 10.37 21.91 -22.73
C ALA A 461 10.63 20.45 -22.31
N ASN A 462 11.39 20.24 -21.22
CA ASN A 462 11.63 18.91 -20.69
C ASN A 462 10.33 18.26 -20.15
N ILE A 463 9.52 19.00 -19.41
CA ILE A 463 8.22 18.56 -18.88
C ILE A 463 7.24 18.23 -20.03
N GLU A 464 7.17 19.07 -21.05
CA GLU A 464 6.34 18.83 -22.24
C GLU A 464 6.77 17.58 -23.01
N GLN A 465 8.07 17.36 -23.15
CA GLN A 465 8.60 16.15 -23.79
C GLN A 465 8.26 14.89 -22.95
N GLY A 466 8.39 14.95 -21.64
CA GLY A 466 7.97 13.88 -20.73
C GLY A 466 6.47 13.58 -20.87
N TYR A 467 5.65 14.63 -20.92
CA TYR A 467 4.21 14.47 -21.09
C TYR A 467 3.85 13.82 -22.44
N ASP A 468 4.50 14.21 -23.54
CA ASP A 468 4.27 13.57 -24.84
C ASP A 468 4.66 12.10 -24.86
N ARG A 469 5.74 11.71 -24.16
CA ARG A 469 6.12 10.32 -23.96
C ARG A 469 5.03 9.56 -23.20
N PHE A 470 4.50 10.14 -22.12
CA PHE A 470 3.43 9.52 -21.35
C PHE A 470 2.17 9.30 -22.19
N ILE A 471 1.71 10.35 -22.91
CA ILE A 471 0.59 10.25 -23.87
C ILE A 471 0.84 9.15 -24.90
N SER A 472 2.06 9.09 -25.45
CA SER A 472 2.43 8.11 -26.47
C SER A 472 2.36 6.67 -25.93
N ARG A 473 2.87 6.45 -24.71
CA ARG A 473 2.82 5.15 -24.05
C ARG A 473 1.37 4.71 -23.81
N VAL A 474 0.55 5.61 -23.27
CA VAL A 474 -0.87 5.31 -23.02
C VAL A 474 -1.61 5.06 -24.33
N ALA A 475 -1.41 5.89 -25.35
CA ALA A 475 -2.02 5.74 -26.67
C ALA A 475 -1.69 4.37 -27.30
N LYS A 476 -0.41 3.97 -27.25
CA LYS A 476 0.05 2.65 -27.72
C LYS A 476 -0.61 1.52 -26.93
N GLY A 477 -0.49 1.55 -25.59
CA GLY A 477 -0.95 0.44 -24.74
C GLY A 477 -2.46 0.30 -24.64
N ARG A 478 -3.22 1.39 -24.84
CA ARG A 478 -4.69 1.38 -24.82
C ARG A 478 -5.32 1.38 -26.23
N HIS A 479 -4.52 1.28 -27.27
CA HIS A 479 -4.95 1.28 -28.69
C HIS A 479 -5.86 2.46 -29.03
N LYS A 480 -5.47 3.67 -28.59
CA LYS A 480 -6.17 4.94 -28.82
C LYS A 480 -5.28 5.93 -29.54
N SER A 481 -5.87 6.96 -30.15
CA SER A 481 -5.06 8.06 -30.69
C SER A 481 -4.48 8.94 -29.58
N LYS A 482 -3.37 9.62 -29.87
CA LYS A 482 -2.78 10.58 -28.92
C LYS A 482 -3.75 11.73 -28.61
N GLU A 483 -4.52 12.17 -29.58
CA GLU A 483 -5.51 13.26 -29.46
C GLU A 483 -6.60 12.84 -28.48
N TYR A 484 -7.11 11.62 -28.60
CA TYR A 484 -8.07 11.07 -27.64
C TYR A 484 -7.49 11.02 -26.23
N ILE A 485 -6.29 10.47 -26.09
CA ILE A 485 -5.64 10.41 -24.75
C ILE A 485 -5.42 11.81 -24.19
N ARG A 486 -4.98 12.80 -24.99
CA ARG A 486 -4.85 14.19 -24.52
C ARG A 486 -6.17 14.74 -23.99
N SER A 487 -7.31 14.43 -24.65
CA SER A 487 -8.63 14.94 -24.24
C SER A 487 -9.13 14.41 -22.89
N ILE A 488 -8.60 13.27 -22.43
CA ILE A 488 -8.98 12.63 -21.14
C ILE A 488 -7.86 12.65 -20.10
N ALA A 489 -6.68 13.16 -20.47
CA ALA A 489 -5.49 13.23 -19.63
C ALA A 489 -5.46 14.53 -18.79
N GLU A 490 -4.55 15.42 -19.10
CA GLU A 490 -4.35 16.71 -18.42
C GLU A 490 -4.17 16.62 -16.90
N GLY A 491 -3.65 15.49 -16.42
CA GLY A 491 -3.47 15.25 -15.01
C GLY A 491 -4.75 14.87 -14.24
N ARG A 492 -5.87 14.65 -14.94
CA ARG A 492 -7.15 14.31 -14.31
C ARG A 492 -7.12 12.93 -13.66
N VAL A 493 -7.60 12.85 -12.42
CA VAL A 493 -7.87 11.58 -11.74
C VAL A 493 -9.28 11.07 -12.09
N TRP A 494 -9.42 9.76 -12.12
CA TRP A 494 -10.64 9.06 -12.47
C TRP A 494 -10.93 7.96 -11.46
N SER A 495 -12.21 7.73 -11.13
CA SER A 495 -12.62 6.48 -10.50
C SER A 495 -12.47 5.33 -11.51
N ALA A 496 -12.25 4.11 -11.04
CA ALA A 496 -12.10 2.95 -11.93
C ALA A 496 -13.33 2.73 -12.85
N PRO A 497 -14.59 2.91 -12.39
CA PRO A 497 -15.74 2.85 -13.30
C PRO A 497 -15.70 3.90 -14.41
N ALA A 498 -15.27 5.13 -14.11
CA ALA A 498 -15.09 6.16 -15.12
C ALA A 498 -13.93 5.84 -16.06
N ALA A 499 -12.79 5.38 -15.51
CA ALA A 499 -11.63 4.95 -16.28
C ALA A 499 -11.95 3.80 -17.25
N LYS A 500 -12.83 2.87 -16.85
CA LYS A 500 -13.32 1.82 -17.75
C LYS A 500 -14.15 2.38 -18.88
N ARG A 501 -15.07 3.32 -18.62
CA ARG A 501 -15.90 3.95 -19.65
C ARG A 501 -15.08 4.66 -20.74
N ILE A 502 -13.93 5.23 -20.35
CA ILE A 502 -13.04 5.96 -21.28
C ILE A 502 -11.88 5.11 -21.80
N GLY A 503 -11.83 3.81 -21.48
CA GLY A 503 -10.86 2.86 -22.02
C GLY A 503 -9.46 2.92 -21.39
N LEU A 504 -9.31 3.50 -20.20
CA LEU A 504 -8.07 3.45 -19.41
C LEU A 504 -7.97 2.19 -18.57
N VAL A 505 -9.10 1.57 -18.24
CA VAL A 505 -9.21 0.28 -17.54
C VAL A 505 -10.06 -0.65 -18.39
N ASP A 506 -9.73 -1.94 -18.45
CA ASP A 506 -10.46 -2.93 -19.23
C ASP A 506 -11.60 -3.54 -18.46
N GLU A 507 -11.35 -3.92 -17.20
CA GLU A 507 -12.33 -4.59 -16.36
C GLU A 507 -12.31 -4.09 -14.91
N LEU A 508 -13.50 -4.07 -14.31
CA LEU A 508 -13.61 -3.98 -12.86
C LEU A 508 -13.49 -5.40 -12.30
N GLY A 509 -12.48 -5.63 -11.46
CA GLY A 509 -12.19 -6.96 -10.95
C GLY A 509 -11.05 -6.96 -9.92
N SER A 510 -10.88 -8.11 -9.30
CA SER A 510 -9.91 -8.38 -8.23
C SER A 510 -8.55 -8.83 -8.78
N LEU A 511 -7.56 -8.94 -7.87
CA LEU A 511 -6.28 -9.60 -8.17
C LEU A 511 -6.48 -11.05 -8.63
N SER A 512 -7.44 -11.77 -8.02
CA SER A 512 -7.77 -13.15 -8.42
C SER A 512 -8.28 -13.24 -9.85
N ASP A 513 -9.07 -12.24 -10.31
CA ASP A 513 -9.57 -12.21 -11.68
C ASP A 513 -8.44 -11.97 -12.68
N ALA A 514 -7.50 -11.08 -12.34
CA ALA A 514 -6.30 -10.85 -13.14
C ALA A 514 -5.43 -12.12 -13.25
N ILE A 515 -5.24 -12.84 -12.15
CA ILE A 515 -4.47 -14.10 -12.14
C ILE A 515 -5.15 -15.16 -13.04
N LYS A 516 -6.45 -15.35 -12.90
CA LYS A 516 -7.21 -16.29 -13.73
C LYS A 516 -7.14 -15.93 -15.20
N TRP A 517 -7.27 -14.66 -15.53
CA TRP A 517 -7.15 -14.18 -16.91
C TRP A 517 -5.77 -14.49 -17.49
N VAL A 518 -4.69 -14.17 -16.76
CA VAL A 518 -3.32 -14.49 -17.21
C VAL A 518 -3.13 -15.99 -17.38
N ALA A 519 -3.64 -16.81 -16.46
CA ALA A 519 -3.54 -18.27 -16.54
C ALA A 519 -4.22 -18.82 -17.81
N SER A 520 -5.44 -18.37 -18.08
CA SER A 520 -6.21 -18.74 -19.28
C SER A 520 -5.49 -18.30 -20.57
N GLU A 521 -5.07 -17.03 -20.67
CA GLU A 521 -4.39 -16.51 -21.85
C GLU A 521 -3.00 -17.10 -22.09
N SER A 522 -2.38 -17.66 -21.03
CA SER A 522 -1.10 -18.36 -21.10
C SER A 522 -1.25 -19.87 -21.36
N GLY A 523 -2.47 -20.39 -21.49
CA GLY A 523 -2.76 -21.80 -21.77
C GLY A 523 -2.34 -22.73 -20.62
N VAL A 524 -2.44 -22.28 -19.37
CA VAL A 524 -2.12 -23.09 -18.19
C VAL A 524 -3.36 -23.46 -17.36
N ASP A 525 -4.49 -22.80 -17.63
CA ASP A 525 -5.80 -23.01 -17.02
C ASP A 525 -5.71 -23.18 -15.48
N ASP A 526 -6.10 -24.37 -14.95
CA ASP A 526 -6.07 -24.66 -13.51
C ASP A 526 -4.76 -25.33 -13.04
N ASN A 527 -3.78 -25.57 -13.95
CA ASN A 527 -2.54 -26.29 -13.65
C ASN A 527 -1.35 -25.33 -13.55
N TYR A 528 -1.38 -24.47 -12.54
CA TYR A 528 -0.31 -23.51 -12.27
C TYR A 528 -0.19 -23.21 -10.77
N ASP A 529 0.99 -22.73 -10.39
CA ASP A 529 1.23 -22.17 -9.07
C ASP A 529 1.34 -20.64 -9.16
N VAL A 530 0.90 -19.96 -8.10
CA VAL A 530 1.05 -18.51 -7.96
C VAL A 530 2.33 -18.23 -7.18
N ALA A 531 3.28 -17.56 -7.82
CA ALA A 531 4.53 -17.13 -7.20
C ALA A 531 4.52 -15.62 -6.94
N VAL A 532 4.70 -15.22 -5.69
CA VAL A 532 4.64 -13.81 -5.26
C VAL A 532 6.03 -13.19 -5.24
N TYR A 533 6.17 -12.00 -5.82
CA TYR A 533 7.43 -11.26 -5.92
C TYR A 533 7.28 -9.81 -5.38
N PRO A 534 8.38 -9.19 -4.92
CA PRO A 534 9.63 -9.87 -4.63
C PRO A 534 9.43 -10.94 -3.54
N SER A 535 10.03 -12.12 -3.74
CA SER A 535 10.03 -13.15 -2.72
C SER A 535 11.06 -12.78 -1.67
N TYR A 536 10.63 -12.64 -0.42
CA TYR A 536 11.55 -12.49 0.70
C TYR A 536 12.04 -13.88 1.11
N LYS A 537 13.33 -14.12 0.92
CA LYS A 537 14.03 -15.23 1.60
C LYS A 537 14.85 -14.59 2.70
N PRO A 538 14.52 -14.79 3.97
CA PRO A 538 15.38 -14.28 5.03
C PRO A 538 16.77 -14.91 4.85
N SER A 539 17.76 -14.05 4.64
CA SER A 539 19.16 -14.43 4.61
C SER A 539 19.64 -14.56 6.06
N VAL A 540 20.67 -15.36 6.31
CA VAL A 540 21.34 -15.41 7.62
C VAL A 540 21.81 -14.00 8.04
N TRP A 541 22.11 -13.13 7.08
CA TRP A 541 22.49 -11.73 7.30
C TRP A 541 21.33 -10.85 7.75
N ASP A 542 20.09 -11.18 7.41
CA ASP A 542 18.89 -10.47 7.89
C ASP A 542 18.61 -10.75 9.37
N MET A 543 19.26 -11.79 9.94
CA MET A 543 19.25 -12.09 11.37
C MET A 543 20.36 -11.36 12.15
N VAL A 544 21.30 -10.73 11.44
CA VAL A 544 22.33 -9.89 12.05
C VAL A 544 21.71 -8.51 12.28
N PRO A 545 21.71 -7.99 13.53
CA PRO A 545 21.17 -6.65 13.79
C PRO A 545 21.77 -5.63 12.81
N ALA A 546 20.95 -4.78 12.22
CA ALA A 546 21.38 -3.74 11.27
C ALA A 546 22.54 -2.87 11.81
N ALA A 547 22.62 -2.72 13.15
CA ALA A 547 23.73 -2.10 13.86
C ALA A 547 25.11 -2.77 13.64
N LEU A 548 25.14 -4.03 13.22
CA LEU A 548 26.37 -4.75 12.90
C LEU A 548 26.62 -4.85 11.38
N GLN A 549 25.64 -4.45 10.58
CA GLN A 549 25.77 -4.48 9.11
C GLN A 549 26.41 -3.19 8.56
N GLU A 550 26.33 -2.10 9.30
CA GLU A 550 26.94 -0.81 8.92
C GLU A 550 28.05 -0.42 9.90
N ASN A 551 29.10 0.18 9.35
CA ASN A 551 30.31 0.55 10.09
C ASN A 551 29.99 1.42 11.32
N ALA A 552 30.34 0.94 12.52
CA ALA A 552 30.00 1.54 13.82
C ALA A 552 30.29 3.05 13.96
N ALA A 553 31.25 3.58 13.21
CA ALA A 553 31.58 5.02 13.21
C ALA A 553 30.51 5.90 12.58
N VAL A 554 29.75 5.39 11.61
CA VAL A 554 28.69 6.15 10.92
C VAL A 554 27.44 6.18 11.78
N GLN A 555 27.16 5.12 12.51
CA GLN A 555 26.00 5.03 13.41
C GLN A 555 26.18 5.88 14.68
N GLU A 556 27.40 5.99 15.20
CA GLU A 556 27.68 6.87 16.35
C GLU A 556 27.51 8.33 15.96
N LEU A 557 27.79 8.70 14.70
CA LEU A 557 27.54 10.04 14.17
C LEU A 557 26.03 10.29 13.99
N ALA A 558 25.29 9.35 13.43
CA ALA A 558 23.84 9.44 13.24
C ALA A 558 23.08 9.53 14.58
N ALA A 559 23.47 8.72 15.57
CA ALA A 559 22.86 8.74 16.89
C ALA A 559 23.03 10.08 17.63
N ARG A 560 24.13 10.80 17.41
CA ARG A 560 24.35 12.15 17.95
C ARG A 560 23.46 13.23 17.34
N PHE A 561 22.98 13.03 16.10
CA PHE A 561 22.02 13.93 15.44
C PHE A 561 20.55 13.58 15.72
N GLU A 562 20.26 12.46 16.34
CA GLU A 562 18.89 11.97 16.54
C GLU A 562 18.13 12.55 17.76
N SER A 563 18.73 13.44 18.55
CA SER A 563 18.19 13.81 19.87
C SER A 563 17.08 14.89 19.86
N HIS A 564 16.75 15.53 18.74
CA HIS A 564 15.74 16.60 18.73
C HIS A 564 14.65 16.37 17.66
N SER A 565 13.41 16.30 18.07
CA SER A 565 12.24 15.95 17.23
C SER A 565 11.90 16.98 16.14
N VAL A 566 12.26 18.25 16.34
CA VAL A 566 12.04 19.34 15.37
C VAL A 566 13.06 19.26 14.22
N ASP A 567 14.29 18.88 14.53
CA ASP A 567 15.36 18.73 13.54
C ASP A 567 15.08 17.55 12.59
N LYS A 568 14.41 16.50 13.07
CA LYS A 568 13.99 15.34 12.23
C LYS A 568 12.94 15.73 11.20
N ALA A 569 11.98 16.56 11.57
CA ALA A 569 10.95 17.03 10.63
C ALA A 569 11.55 17.96 9.58
N LEU A 570 12.42 18.89 9.99
CA LEU A 570 13.15 19.79 9.09
C LEU A 570 14.15 19.03 8.20
N ALA A 571 14.89 18.07 8.75
CA ALA A 571 15.82 17.26 7.98
C ALA A 571 15.11 16.35 6.96
N ARG A 572 13.97 15.75 7.32
CA ARG A 572 13.13 14.99 6.37
C ARG A 572 12.56 15.88 5.28
N TRP A 573 12.07 17.04 5.65
CA TRP A 573 11.55 18.02 4.69
C TRP A 573 12.65 18.55 3.77
N ALA A 574 13.83 18.91 4.30
CA ALA A 574 14.99 19.32 3.53
C ALA A 574 15.52 18.19 2.61
N ALA A 575 15.61 16.97 3.12
CA ALA A 575 15.99 15.80 2.32
C ALA A 575 14.96 15.53 1.20
N TRP A 576 13.67 15.66 1.49
CA TRP A 576 12.60 15.55 0.49
C TRP A 576 12.70 16.62 -0.60
N MET A 577 13.03 17.87 -0.22
CA MET A 577 13.23 18.97 -1.16
C MET A 577 14.47 18.79 -2.04
N VAL A 578 15.58 18.31 -1.47
CA VAL A 578 16.86 18.16 -2.18
C VAL A 578 16.89 16.90 -3.06
N SER A 579 16.19 15.84 -2.66
CA SER A 579 16.21 14.56 -3.38
C SER A 579 15.35 14.51 -4.64
N ARG A 580 14.57 15.56 -4.95
CA ARG A 580 13.61 15.55 -6.07
C ARG A 580 13.72 16.73 -7.05
N PRO A 581 14.89 17.00 -7.64
CA PRO A 581 15.03 18.08 -8.63
C PRO A 581 14.50 17.70 -10.03
N HIS A 582 13.99 16.46 -10.22
CA HIS A 582 13.59 15.97 -11.53
C HIS A 582 12.08 15.98 -11.74
N ALA A 583 11.66 15.87 -13.00
CA ALA A 583 10.25 15.79 -13.38
C ALA A 583 9.52 14.64 -12.67
N GLN A 584 8.38 14.93 -12.06
CA GLN A 584 7.61 13.96 -11.30
C GLN A 584 6.22 13.75 -11.89
N ALA A 585 5.82 12.49 -11.92
CA ALA A 585 4.48 12.06 -12.25
C ALA A 585 3.82 11.54 -10.95
N ILE A 586 3.28 12.46 -10.14
CA ILE A 586 2.59 12.16 -8.88
C ILE A 586 1.12 12.57 -9.00
N SER A 587 0.25 11.78 -8.43
CA SER A 587 -1.18 12.08 -8.28
C SER A 587 -1.38 13.09 -7.15
N LEU A 588 -2.58 13.65 -7.06
CA LEU A 588 -3.04 14.40 -5.91
C LEU A 588 -2.91 13.50 -4.66
N ASP A 589 -2.29 14.01 -3.60
CA ASP A 589 -2.26 13.32 -2.30
C ASP A 589 -3.65 13.41 -1.66
N VAL A 590 -4.55 12.55 -2.12
CA VAL A 590 -5.89 12.39 -1.54
C VAL A 590 -5.87 11.12 -0.70
N ASP A 591 -5.55 11.26 0.58
CA ASP A 591 -5.67 10.16 1.54
C ASP A 591 -7.16 10.04 1.92
N ILE A 592 -7.87 9.20 1.16
CA ILE A 592 -9.26 8.87 1.48
C ILE A 592 -9.24 7.65 2.37
N ARG A 593 -9.57 7.84 3.65
CA ARG A 593 -9.81 6.77 4.63
C ARG A 593 -11.28 6.72 4.99
N LEU A 594 -11.83 5.54 5.06
CA LEU A 594 -13.21 5.27 5.48
C LEU A 594 -13.29 4.93 6.96
#